data_e78bade511d16a0fb9974ac83aff390a
#
_entry.id   e78bade511d16a0fb9974ac83aff390a
#
_cell.length_a   1.000
_cell.length_b   1.000
_cell.length_c   1.000
_cell.angle_alpha   90.00
_cell.angle_beta   90.00
_cell.angle_gamma   90.00
#
_symmetry.space_group_name_H-M   'P 1'
#
loop_
_entity.id
_entity.type
_entity.pdbx_description
1 polymer ?
#
loop_
_entity_poly.entity_id
_entity_poly.type
_entity_poly.pdbx_seq_one_letter_code
_entity_poly.pdbx_strand_id
1 'polypeptide(L)'
;GAFGLLAGLLVVLTSPLWAHDQIPTNTPWAVGSIAAGVAFYALQATMSGASAGRDSWYLFAGIGALESAGRLVLMIAAAFAVPTLTGLEVATVTPMALWILLALFLPGGRKAWAARADIEVKQLSMNLIWSFLSSASAAVIMMGFPNILDGSEPNQSEHTKLVMGALFLAISITRSPIMIPLQAFQGVAVSAFLKQQHRPLAAFLKPAVAVLGLGAFGAGAAYLVAPMLFRLIYPPEANQNDAYAEVITGTVMAVLVFASAVLALISLSGNMVLAIGRHRAYVT
;
A
#
# COMPACT_ATOMS: atom_id res chain seq x y z
N GLY A 1 -4.27 18.25 5.31
CA GLY A 1 -5.64 17.97 5.82
C GLY A 1 -6.69 18.16 4.74
N ALA A 2 -6.81 19.35 4.15
CA ALA A 2 -7.88 19.65 3.17
C ALA A 2 -7.87 18.69 1.96
N PHE A 3 -6.71 18.35 1.43
CA PHE A 3 -6.61 17.40 0.31
C PHE A 3 -7.16 16.00 0.65
N GLY A 4 -6.97 15.53 1.88
CA GLY A 4 -7.52 14.24 2.29
C GLY A 4 -9.04 14.25 2.41
N LEU A 5 -9.60 15.33 2.91
CA LEU A 5 -11.06 15.52 2.96
C LEU A 5 -11.64 15.62 1.53
N LEU A 6 -10.96 16.35 0.64
CA LEU A 6 -11.35 16.43 -0.78
C LEU A 6 -11.27 15.06 -1.46
N ALA A 7 -10.23 14.26 -1.19
CA ALA A 7 -10.11 12.91 -1.73
C ALA A 7 -11.24 12.00 -1.22
N GLY A 8 -11.56 12.04 0.08
CA GLY A 8 -12.70 11.32 0.63
C GLY A 8 -14.03 11.75 0.01
N LEU A 9 -14.22 13.05 -0.20
CA LEU A 9 -15.40 13.59 -0.88
C LEU A 9 -15.49 13.11 -2.34
N LEU A 10 -14.36 13.08 -3.05
CA LEU A 10 -14.31 12.55 -4.42
C LEU A 10 -14.72 11.09 -4.49
N VAL A 11 -14.31 10.26 -3.52
CA VAL A 11 -14.76 8.86 -3.43
C VAL A 11 -16.28 8.79 -3.35
N VAL A 12 -16.91 9.62 -2.51
CA VAL A 12 -18.39 9.67 -2.39
C VAL A 12 -19.04 10.15 -3.68
N LEU A 13 -18.52 11.24 -4.28
CA LEU A 13 -19.09 11.81 -5.50
C LEU A 13 -18.95 10.91 -6.73
N THR A 14 -17.89 10.12 -6.81
CA THR A 14 -17.66 9.18 -7.92
C THR A 14 -18.30 7.81 -7.68
N SER A 15 -18.74 7.52 -6.46
CA SER A 15 -19.29 6.20 -6.09
C SER A 15 -20.44 5.71 -6.98
N PRO A 16 -21.35 6.57 -7.52
CA PRO A 16 -22.40 6.09 -8.41
C PRO A 16 -21.87 5.44 -9.70
N LEU A 17 -20.63 5.74 -10.10
CA LEU A 17 -20.02 5.24 -11.34
C LEU A 17 -19.41 3.83 -11.19
N TRP A 18 -19.10 3.39 -9.98
CA TRP A 18 -18.33 2.15 -9.76
C TRP A 18 -18.84 1.29 -8.59
N ALA A 19 -19.45 1.91 -7.58
CA ALA A 19 -19.69 1.21 -6.33
C ALA A 19 -20.79 0.14 -6.44
N HIS A 20 -21.78 0.33 -7.30
CA HIS A 20 -22.87 -0.63 -7.48
C HIS A 20 -22.39 -1.95 -8.09
N ASP A 21 -21.48 -1.86 -9.05
CA ASP A 21 -20.96 -3.04 -9.76
C ASP A 21 -19.89 -3.79 -8.92
N GLN A 22 -19.09 -3.04 -8.16
CA GLN A 22 -18.00 -3.61 -7.36
C GLN A 22 -18.43 -4.07 -5.96
N ILE A 23 -19.47 -3.44 -5.39
CA ILE A 23 -19.94 -3.69 -4.02
C ILE A 23 -21.46 -3.86 -4.05
N PRO A 24 -21.96 -5.06 -4.39
CA PRO A 24 -23.40 -5.30 -4.56
C PRO A 24 -24.18 -5.26 -3.25
N THR A 25 -23.51 -5.44 -2.12
CA THR A 25 -24.16 -5.47 -0.79
C THR A 25 -23.68 -4.32 0.08
N ASN A 26 -24.62 -3.64 0.78
CA ASN A 26 -24.31 -2.56 1.72
C ASN A 26 -23.50 -1.38 1.14
N THR A 27 -23.68 -1.10 -0.14
CA THR A 27 -22.91 -0.12 -0.93
C THR A 27 -22.71 1.24 -0.24
N PRO A 28 -23.76 1.89 0.37
CA PRO A 28 -23.59 3.20 1.00
C PRO A 28 -22.65 3.16 2.20
N TRP A 29 -22.68 2.09 2.99
CA TRP A 29 -21.81 1.91 4.14
C TRP A 29 -20.36 1.67 3.72
N ALA A 30 -20.15 0.81 2.74
CA ALA A 30 -18.82 0.53 2.20
C ALA A 30 -18.18 1.79 1.58
N VAL A 31 -18.93 2.56 0.80
CA VAL A 31 -18.47 3.84 0.25
C VAL A 31 -18.12 4.82 1.37
N GLY A 32 -18.96 4.93 2.41
CA GLY A 32 -18.69 5.76 3.58
C GLY A 32 -17.40 5.33 4.30
N SER A 33 -17.21 4.04 4.49
CA SER A 33 -16.02 3.46 5.11
C SER A 33 -14.75 3.75 4.31
N ILE A 34 -14.79 3.57 2.99
CA ILE A 34 -13.68 3.88 2.09
C ILE A 34 -13.35 5.39 2.15
N ALA A 35 -14.35 6.25 2.05
CA ALA A 35 -14.16 7.69 2.11
C ALA A 35 -13.56 8.16 3.44
N ALA A 36 -14.06 7.62 4.57
CA ALA A 36 -13.50 7.87 5.89
C ALA A 36 -12.05 7.37 6.00
N GLY A 37 -11.77 6.17 5.50
CA GLY A 37 -10.42 5.60 5.46
C GLY A 37 -9.45 6.48 4.69
N VAL A 38 -9.82 6.94 3.50
CA VAL A 38 -9.00 7.86 2.68
C VAL A 38 -8.74 9.17 3.43
N ALA A 39 -9.75 9.75 4.07
CA ALA A 39 -9.61 10.99 4.83
C ALA A 39 -8.68 10.81 6.05
N PHE A 40 -8.87 9.76 6.84
CA PHE A 40 -8.03 9.46 8.01
C PHE A 40 -6.59 9.15 7.61
N TYR A 41 -6.40 8.36 6.55
CA TYR A 41 -5.06 8.03 6.06
C TYR A 41 -4.30 9.27 5.58
N ALA A 42 -4.95 10.19 4.87
CA ALA A 42 -4.33 11.42 4.42
C ALA A 42 -3.95 12.36 5.60
N LEU A 43 -4.78 12.42 6.64
CA LEU A 43 -4.45 13.14 7.88
C LEU A 43 -3.28 12.49 8.61
N GLN A 44 -3.28 11.17 8.70
CA GLN A 44 -2.16 10.37 9.25
C GLN A 44 -0.85 10.61 8.49
N ALA A 45 -0.90 10.58 7.15
CA ALA A 45 0.27 10.84 6.31
C ALA A 45 0.84 12.26 6.56
N THR A 46 -0.04 13.25 6.77
CA THR A 46 0.36 14.61 7.14
C THR A 46 1.10 14.63 8.48
N MET A 47 0.60 13.92 9.49
CA MET A 47 1.24 13.82 10.80
C MET A 47 2.56 13.05 10.74
N SER A 48 2.61 11.97 9.96
CA SER A 48 3.83 11.20 9.72
C SER A 48 4.91 12.05 9.05
N GLY A 49 4.54 12.82 8.01
CA GLY A 49 5.44 13.76 7.34
C GLY A 49 5.97 14.84 8.29
N ALA A 50 5.10 15.44 9.12
CA ALA A 50 5.50 16.42 10.12
C ALA A 50 6.43 15.83 11.18
N SER A 51 6.23 14.57 11.56
CA SER A 51 7.10 13.85 12.50
C SER A 51 8.48 13.57 11.90
N ALA A 52 8.54 13.13 10.65
CA ALA A 52 9.77 12.89 9.92
C ALA A 52 10.56 14.18 9.68
N GLY A 53 9.88 15.28 9.28
CA GLY A 53 10.51 16.59 9.08
C GLY A 53 11.07 17.22 10.36
N ARG A 54 10.66 16.72 11.54
CA ARG A 54 11.16 17.13 12.87
C ARG A 54 12.15 16.14 13.47
N ASP A 55 12.64 15.18 12.70
CA ASP A 55 13.51 14.08 13.15
C ASP A 55 12.91 13.23 14.30
N SER A 56 11.57 13.28 14.48
CA SER A 56 10.86 12.50 15.50
C SER A 56 10.55 11.09 15.00
N TRP A 57 11.60 10.32 14.75
CA TRP A 57 11.50 8.98 14.15
C TRP A 57 10.72 7.98 15.00
N TYR A 58 10.77 8.11 16.34
CA TYR A 58 9.97 7.28 17.24
C TYR A 58 8.46 7.54 17.08
N LEU A 59 8.07 8.78 16.84
CA LEU A 59 6.67 9.14 16.60
C LEU A 59 6.21 8.67 15.22
N PHE A 60 7.06 8.86 14.20
CA PHE A 60 6.83 8.34 12.85
C PHE A 60 6.60 6.82 12.86
N ALA A 61 7.52 6.07 13.49
CA ALA A 61 7.40 4.62 13.63
C ALA A 61 6.21 4.21 14.49
N GLY A 62 5.93 4.96 15.57
CA GLY A 62 4.82 4.74 16.47
C GLY A 62 3.45 4.87 15.80
N ILE A 63 3.30 5.82 14.86
CA ILE A 63 2.05 5.98 14.07
C ILE A 63 1.80 4.71 13.26
N GLY A 64 2.80 4.24 12.50
CA GLY A 64 2.67 3.04 11.67
C GLY A 64 2.50 1.76 12.50
N ALA A 65 3.23 1.63 13.61
CA ALA A 65 3.12 0.49 14.50
C ALA A 65 1.74 0.41 15.17
N LEU A 66 1.22 1.54 15.65
CA LEU A 66 -0.11 1.61 16.28
C LEU A 66 -1.22 1.29 15.28
N GLU A 67 -1.13 1.78 14.05
CA GLU A 67 -2.07 1.44 12.97
C GLU A 67 -2.03 -0.06 12.68
N SER A 68 -0.83 -0.62 12.45
CA SER A 68 -0.68 -2.03 12.08
C SER A 68 -1.12 -2.98 13.20
N ALA A 69 -0.71 -2.70 14.44
CA ALA A 69 -1.13 -3.48 15.61
C ALA A 69 -2.64 -3.35 15.87
N GLY A 70 -3.17 -2.13 15.78
CA GLY A 70 -4.61 -1.87 15.91
C GLY A 70 -5.42 -2.59 14.85
N ARG A 71 -4.95 -2.59 13.59
CA ARG A 71 -5.60 -3.33 12.50
C ARG A 71 -5.63 -4.82 12.78
N LEU A 72 -4.48 -5.39 13.17
CA LEU A 72 -4.41 -6.82 13.51
C LEU A 72 -5.39 -7.18 14.63
N VAL A 73 -5.37 -6.43 15.74
CA VAL A 73 -6.24 -6.68 16.89
C VAL A 73 -7.71 -6.54 16.52
N LEU A 74 -8.10 -5.46 15.82
CA LEU A 74 -9.48 -5.22 15.44
C LEU A 74 -9.97 -6.21 14.38
N MET A 75 -9.12 -6.63 13.44
CA MET A 75 -9.48 -7.67 12.46
C MET A 75 -9.72 -9.02 13.13
N ILE A 76 -8.85 -9.41 14.08
CA ILE A 76 -9.05 -10.62 14.87
C ILE A 76 -10.34 -10.51 15.68
N ALA A 77 -10.55 -9.41 16.39
CA ALA A 77 -11.76 -9.19 17.17
C ALA A 77 -13.03 -9.22 16.30
N ALA A 78 -13.00 -8.59 15.13
CA ALA A 78 -14.14 -8.60 14.19
C ALA A 78 -14.40 -10.01 13.65
N ALA A 79 -13.37 -10.78 13.33
CA ALA A 79 -13.53 -12.15 12.84
C ALA A 79 -14.22 -13.08 13.86
N PHE A 80 -14.01 -12.85 15.15
CA PHE A 80 -14.64 -13.67 16.20
C PHE A 80 -15.98 -13.10 16.71
N ALA A 81 -16.10 -11.77 16.84
CA ALA A 81 -17.25 -11.14 17.46
C ALA A 81 -18.33 -10.72 16.47
N VAL A 82 -17.93 -10.24 15.28
CA VAL A 82 -18.84 -9.72 14.24
C VAL A 82 -18.31 -10.15 12.87
N PRO A 83 -18.40 -11.44 12.51
CA PRO A 83 -17.85 -11.97 11.25
C PRO A 83 -18.74 -11.57 10.05
N THR A 84 -18.95 -10.27 9.88
CA THR A 84 -19.70 -9.68 8.78
C THR A 84 -18.81 -8.78 7.95
N LEU A 85 -19.15 -8.55 6.70
CA LEU A 85 -18.43 -7.62 5.82
C LEU A 85 -18.27 -6.24 6.50
N THR A 86 -19.36 -5.72 7.05
CA THR A 86 -19.37 -4.43 7.78
C THR A 86 -18.41 -4.43 8.98
N GLY A 87 -18.37 -5.52 9.75
CA GLY A 87 -17.45 -5.67 10.88
C GLY A 87 -15.98 -5.60 10.44
N LEU A 88 -15.64 -6.26 9.34
CA LEU A 88 -14.30 -6.26 8.75
C LEU A 88 -13.93 -4.89 8.15
N GLU A 89 -14.88 -4.19 7.51
CA GLU A 89 -14.70 -2.82 7.01
C GLU A 89 -14.36 -1.85 8.15
N VAL A 90 -15.14 -1.86 9.24
CA VAL A 90 -14.88 -1.04 10.43
C VAL A 90 -13.52 -1.39 11.04
N ALA A 91 -13.19 -2.66 11.17
CA ALA A 91 -11.89 -3.11 11.68
C ALA A 91 -10.71 -2.67 10.80
N THR A 92 -10.92 -2.47 9.51
CA THR A 92 -9.91 -1.99 8.57
C THR A 92 -9.72 -0.48 8.65
N VAL A 93 -10.80 0.29 8.78
CA VAL A 93 -10.78 1.77 8.73
C VAL A 93 -10.43 2.39 10.09
N THR A 94 -10.96 1.83 11.20
CA THR A 94 -10.74 2.38 12.54
C THR A 94 -9.26 2.58 12.91
N PRO A 95 -8.34 1.66 12.60
CA PRO A 95 -6.92 1.83 12.90
C PRO A 95 -6.28 3.05 12.24
N MET A 96 -6.79 3.47 11.08
CA MET A 96 -6.31 4.66 10.38
C MET A 96 -6.56 5.96 11.17
N ALA A 97 -7.44 5.93 12.17
CA ALA A 97 -7.70 7.06 13.06
C ALA A 97 -6.89 7.01 14.38
N LEU A 98 -6.18 5.92 14.69
CA LEU A 98 -5.48 5.76 15.98
C LEU A 98 -4.34 6.77 16.20
N TRP A 99 -3.79 7.36 15.13
CA TRP A 99 -2.82 8.46 15.25
C TRP A 99 -3.36 9.65 16.07
N ILE A 100 -4.68 9.83 16.13
CA ILE A 100 -5.33 10.88 16.94
C ILE A 100 -4.96 10.72 18.41
N LEU A 101 -4.87 9.47 18.90
CA LEU A 101 -4.44 9.22 20.28
C LEU A 101 -3.02 9.73 20.52
N LEU A 102 -2.11 9.52 19.57
CA LEU A 102 -0.73 10.02 19.67
C LEU A 102 -0.70 11.56 19.60
N ALA A 103 -1.56 12.16 18.76
CA ALA A 103 -1.68 13.62 18.67
C ALA A 103 -2.22 14.25 19.95
N LEU A 104 -3.15 13.58 20.64
CA LEU A 104 -3.77 14.10 21.85
C LEU A 104 -2.94 13.86 23.11
N PHE A 105 -2.38 12.66 23.26
CA PHE A 105 -1.75 12.23 24.52
C PHE A 105 -0.23 12.43 24.54
N LEU A 106 0.45 12.45 23.40
CA LEU A 106 1.90 12.64 23.38
C LEU A 106 2.29 14.09 23.09
N PRO A 107 3.20 14.68 23.90
CA PRO A 107 3.70 16.05 23.65
C PRO A 107 4.35 16.18 22.25
N GLY A 108 5.06 15.15 21.78
CA GLY A 108 5.63 15.08 20.44
C GLY A 108 4.55 15.10 19.34
N GLY A 109 3.44 14.39 19.57
CA GLY A 109 2.29 14.36 18.67
C GLY A 109 1.60 15.71 18.54
N ARG A 110 1.38 16.41 19.67
CA ARG A 110 0.82 17.79 19.68
C ARG A 110 1.73 18.76 18.92
N LYS A 111 3.06 18.67 19.11
CA LYS A 111 4.03 19.49 18.39
C LYS A 111 4.05 19.19 16.90
N ALA A 112 3.94 17.91 16.49
CA ALA A 112 3.87 17.50 15.08
C ALA A 112 2.57 17.99 14.42
N TRP A 113 1.43 17.90 15.13
CA TRP A 113 0.14 18.41 14.63
C TRP A 113 0.13 19.93 14.47
N ALA A 114 0.78 20.66 15.38
CA ALA A 114 0.90 22.12 15.34
C ALA A 114 2.01 22.62 14.40
N ALA A 115 2.77 21.71 13.76
CA ALA A 115 3.85 22.09 12.87
C ALA A 115 3.31 22.86 11.66
N ARG A 116 4.06 23.90 11.25
CA ARG A 116 3.77 24.67 10.04
C ARG A 116 4.82 24.36 8.98
N ALA A 117 4.38 24.37 7.72
CA ALA A 117 5.30 24.26 6.60
C ALA A 117 6.14 25.56 6.50
N ASP A 118 7.39 25.41 6.17
CA ASP A 118 8.37 26.49 5.94
C ASP A 118 8.39 26.98 4.48
N ILE A 119 7.46 26.46 3.67
CA ILE A 119 7.33 26.79 2.26
C ILE A 119 5.99 27.48 1.97
N GLU A 120 5.94 28.27 0.89
CA GLU A 120 4.71 28.93 0.46
C GLU A 120 3.60 27.91 0.12
N VAL A 121 2.35 28.27 0.41
CA VAL A 121 1.17 27.45 0.15
C VAL A 121 1.07 27.05 -1.32
N LYS A 122 1.41 27.97 -2.24
CA LYS A 122 1.42 27.71 -3.70
C LYS A 122 2.40 26.60 -4.06
N GLN A 123 3.62 26.65 -3.53
CA GLN A 123 4.65 25.66 -3.78
C GLN A 123 4.28 24.32 -3.14
N LEU A 124 3.74 24.34 -1.91
CA LEU A 124 3.23 23.15 -1.24
C LEU A 124 2.13 22.47 -2.07
N SER A 125 1.15 23.24 -2.54
CA SER A 125 0.04 22.72 -3.35
C SER A 125 0.54 22.10 -4.66
N MET A 126 1.48 22.74 -5.33
CA MET A 126 2.07 22.21 -6.56
C MET A 126 2.83 20.90 -6.32
N ASN A 127 3.62 20.82 -5.26
CA ASN A 127 4.32 19.61 -4.87
C ASN A 127 3.34 18.47 -4.51
N LEU A 128 2.24 18.78 -3.84
CA LEU A 128 1.19 17.80 -3.51
C LEU A 128 0.50 17.28 -4.78
N ILE A 129 0.19 18.14 -5.75
CA ILE A 129 -0.41 17.71 -7.03
C ILE A 129 0.54 16.77 -7.78
N TRP A 130 1.82 17.12 -7.89
CA TRP A 130 2.80 16.25 -8.55
C TRP A 130 3.00 14.93 -7.81
N SER A 131 3.07 14.96 -6.48
CA SER A 131 3.16 13.75 -5.66
C SER A 131 1.90 12.87 -5.79
N PHE A 132 0.72 13.48 -5.84
CA PHE A 132 -0.53 12.75 -6.06
C PHE A 132 -0.55 12.09 -7.45
N LEU A 133 -0.22 12.84 -8.51
CA LEU A 133 -0.20 12.31 -9.87
C LEU A 133 0.79 11.15 -10.02
N SER A 134 1.95 11.28 -9.41
CA SER A 134 2.99 10.28 -9.30
C SER A 134 2.52 9.00 -8.60
N SER A 135 1.90 9.16 -7.42
CA SER A 135 1.35 8.03 -6.67
C SER A 135 0.17 7.38 -7.39
N ALA A 136 -0.66 8.16 -8.07
CA ALA A 136 -1.75 7.64 -8.89
C ALA A 136 -1.21 6.81 -10.06
N SER A 137 -0.18 7.27 -10.76
CA SER A 137 0.47 6.52 -11.83
C SER A 137 1.05 5.18 -11.33
N ALA A 138 1.73 5.20 -10.18
CA ALA A 138 2.23 3.99 -9.54
C ALA A 138 1.10 3.03 -9.13
N ALA A 139 -0.01 3.56 -8.59
CA ALA A 139 -1.17 2.76 -8.22
C ALA A 139 -1.84 2.12 -9.44
N VAL A 140 -1.96 2.84 -10.57
CA VAL A 140 -2.48 2.28 -11.83
C VAL A 140 -1.61 1.13 -12.31
N ILE A 141 -0.29 1.25 -12.27
CA ILE A 141 0.61 0.15 -12.64
C ILE A 141 0.47 -1.04 -11.68
N MET A 142 0.36 -0.78 -10.39
CA MET A 142 0.35 -1.83 -9.37
C MET A 142 -1.01 -2.55 -9.26
N MET A 143 -2.12 -1.82 -9.41
CA MET A 143 -3.47 -2.34 -9.19
C MET A 143 -4.29 -2.42 -10.49
N GLY A 144 -3.90 -1.69 -11.52
CA GLY A 144 -4.62 -1.67 -12.79
C GLY A 144 -4.44 -2.95 -13.60
N PHE A 145 -3.28 -3.59 -13.51
CA PHE A 145 -2.99 -4.82 -14.25
C PHE A 145 -4.00 -5.95 -13.97
N PRO A 146 -4.35 -6.27 -12.72
CA PRO A 146 -5.41 -7.23 -12.44
C PRO A 146 -6.76 -6.86 -13.07
N ASN A 147 -7.16 -5.60 -12.93
CA ASN A 147 -8.44 -5.12 -13.45
C ASN A 147 -8.51 -5.13 -14.99
N ILE A 148 -7.38 -4.88 -15.66
CA ILE A 148 -7.28 -4.98 -17.13
C ILE A 148 -7.45 -6.43 -17.57
N LEU A 149 -6.86 -7.38 -16.85
CA LEU A 149 -7.00 -8.80 -17.15
C LEU A 149 -8.45 -9.28 -16.96
N ASP A 150 -9.10 -8.85 -15.89
CA ASP A 150 -10.50 -9.21 -15.60
C ASP A 150 -11.48 -8.62 -16.64
N GLY A 151 -11.23 -7.39 -17.09
CA GLY A 151 -12.07 -6.68 -18.08
C GLY A 151 -11.85 -7.09 -19.55
N SER A 152 -10.83 -7.90 -19.86
CA SER A 152 -10.46 -8.19 -21.24
C SER A 152 -11.37 -9.20 -21.95
N GLU A 153 -12.16 -10.00 -21.22
CA GLU A 153 -13.12 -10.96 -21.79
C GLU A 153 -14.45 -10.96 -21.03
N PRO A 154 -15.54 -10.41 -21.59
CA PRO A 154 -16.86 -10.33 -20.95
C PRO A 154 -17.51 -11.69 -20.65
N ASN A 155 -17.07 -12.77 -21.32
CA ASN A 155 -17.63 -14.13 -21.20
C ASN A 155 -16.58 -15.14 -20.70
N GLN A 156 -15.83 -14.79 -19.63
CA GLN A 156 -14.87 -15.72 -19.05
C GLN A 156 -15.55 -16.99 -18.53
N SER A 157 -14.92 -18.15 -18.80
CA SER A 157 -15.35 -19.41 -18.21
C SER A 157 -15.17 -19.38 -16.69
N GLU A 158 -15.94 -20.17 -15.96
CA GLU A 158 -15.79 -20.34 -14.50
C GLU A 158 -14.34 -20.71 -14.12
N HIS A 159 -13.71 -21.59 -14.90
CA HIS A 159 -12.32 -21.97 -14.71
C HIS A 159 -11.35 -20.77 -14.83
N THR A 160 -11.53 -19.93 -15.86
CA THR A 160 -10.70 -18.72 -16.04
C THR A 160 -10.82 -17.76 -14.85
N LYS A 161 -12.02 -17.58 -14.31
CA LYS A 161 -12.23 -16.75 -13.11
C LYS A 161 -11.52 -17.30 -11.87
N LEU A 162 -11.53 -18.62 -11.68
CA LEU A 162 -10.82 -19.28 -10.58
C LEU A 162 -9.30 -19.15 -10.74
N VAL A 163 -8.77 -19.32 -11.94
CA VAL A 163 -7.33 -19.11 -12.26
C VAL A 163 -6.91 -17.67 -11.97
N MET A 164 -7.71 -16.68 -12.41
CA MET A 164 -7.46 -15.26 -12.14
C MET A 164 -7.50 -14.95 -10.63
N GLY A 165 -8.48 -15.48 -9.92
CA GLY A 165 -8.56 -15.34 -8.45
C GLY A 165 -7.33 -15.89 -7.74
N ALA A 166 -6.88 -17.09 -8.11
CA ALA A 166 -5.67 -17.71 -7.59
C ALA A 166 -4.42 -16.88 -7.90
N LEU A 167 -4.31 -16.33 -9.12
CA LEU A 167 -3.22 -15.48 -9.54
C LEU A 167 -3.18 -14.17 -8.74
N PHE A 168 -4.33 -13.51 -8.53
CA PHE A 168 -4.41 -12.28 -7.75
C PHE A 168 -4.02 -12.51 -6.29
N LEU A 169 -4.46 -13.61 -5.71
CA LEU A 169 -4.08 -14.00 -4.36
C LEU A 169 -2.56 -14.27 -4.29
N ALA A 170 -1.99 -15.00 -5.25
CA ALA A 170 -0.56 -15.26 -5.34
C ALA A 170 0.26 -13.96 -5.47
N ILE A 171 -0.15 -13.03 -6.33
CA ILE A 171 0.48 -11.70 -6.49
C ILE A 171 0.43 -10.93 -5.16
N SER A 172 -0.70 -10.90 -4.49
CA SER A 172 -0.86 -10.18 -3.23
C SER A 172 0.06 -10.71 -2.12
N ILE A 173 0.13 -12.03 -1.99
CA ILE A 173 0.95 -12.69 -0.96
C ILE A 173 2.44 -12.54 -1.26
N THR A 174 2.87 -12.74 -2.51
CA THR A 174 4.28 -12.66 -2.89
C THR A 174 4.82 -11.22 -2.86
N ARG A 175 3.96 -10.24 -3.05
CA ARG A 175 4.31 -8.81 -3.01
C ARG A 175 4.47 -8.29 -1.58
N SER A 176 3.63 -8.73 -0.65
CA SER A 176 3.54 -8.19 0.70
C SER A 176 4.85 -8.23 1.49
N PRO A 177 5.63 -9.33 1.51
CA PRO A 177 6.88 -9.39 2.29
C PRO A 177 7.95 -8.40 1.87
N ILE A 178 7.94 -7.94 0.62
CA ILE A 178 8.90 -6.96 0.09
C ILE A 178 8.35 -5.54 0.22
N MET A 179 7.07 -5.35 -0.15
CA MET A 179 6.47 -4.02 -0.23
C MET A 179 6.14 -3.41 1.14
N ILE A 180 5.71 -4.21 2.11
CA ILE A 180 5.36 -3.70 3.45
C ILE A 180 6.59 -3.08 4.14
N PRO A 181 7.74 -3.77 4.26
CA PRO A 181 8.94 -3.16 4.80
C PRO A 181 9.42 -1.94 4.01
N LEU A 182 9.37 -2.02 2.67
CA LEU A 182 9.79 -0.90 1.83
C LEU A 182 8.95 0.36 2.09
N GLN A 183 7.65 0.23 2.19
CA GLN A 183 6.75 1.34 2.51
C GLN A 183 7.00 1.90 3.91
N ALA A 184 7.22 1.05 4.89
CA ALA A 184 7.56 1.47 6.25
C ALA A 184 8.86 2.29 6.31
N PHE A 185 9.86 1.93 5.49
CA PHE A 185 11.15 2.63 5.42
C PHE A 185 11.20 3.76 4.40
N GLN A 186 10.13 4.05 3.67
CA GLN A 186 10.10 5.05 2.61
C GLN A 186 10.54 6.44 3.09
N GLY A 187 10.05 6.91 4.23
CA GLY A 187 10.44 8.19 4.81
C GLY A 187 11.92 8.26 5.19
N VAL A 188 12.46 7.14 5.70
CA VAL A 188 13.89 7.02 6.04
C VAL A 188 14.74 7.03 4.77
N ALA A 189 14.30 6.34 3.72
CA ALA A 189 15.00 6.31 2.44
C ALA A 189 15.08 7.71 1.80
N VAL A 190 13.97 8.44 1.76
CA VAL A 190 13.94 9.83 1.26
C VAL A 190 14.91 10.72 2.06
N SER A 191 14.89 10.63 3.39
CA SER A 191 15.81 11.40 4.25
C SER A 191 17.29 11.03 3.99
N ALA A 192 17.59 9.75 3.79
CA ALA A 192 18.95 9.30 3.46
C ALA A 192 19.42 9.82 2.10
N PHE A 193 18.55 9.82 1.09
CA PHE A 193 18.84 10.38 -0.23
C PHE A 193 19.05 11.89 -0.20
N LEU A 194 18.27 12.62 0.59
CA LEU A 194 18.46 14.06 0.80
C LEU A 194 19.84 14.39 1.38
N LYS A 195 20.33 13.58 2.32
CA LYS A 195 21.68 13.77 2.90
C LYS A 195 22.81 13.48 1.92
N GLN A 196 22.56 12.68 0.88
CA GLN A 196 23.54 12.26 -0.13
C GLN A 196 23.24 12.76 -1.54
N GLN A 197 22.51 13.87 -1.67
CA GLN A 197 22.06 14.42 -2.96
C GLN A 197 23.23 14.73 -3.97
N HIS A 198 24.46 14.90 -3.48
CA HIS A 198 25.63 15.12 -4.35
C HIS A 198 26.14 13.84 -5.03
N ARG A 199 25.74 12.65 -4.53
CA ARG A 199 26.10 11.33 -5.12
C ARG A 199 24.89 10.39 -5.15
N PRO A 200 23.81 10.76 -5.86
CA PRO A 200 22.54 10.05 -5.79
C PRO A 200 22.63 8.60 -6.26
N LEU A 201 23.43 8.31 -7.30
CA LEU A 201 23.64 6.95 -7.80
C LEU A 201 24.35 6.05 -6.79
N ALA A 202 25.36 6.58 -6.09
CA ALA A 202 26.06 5.81 -5.06
C ALA A 202 25.14 5.53 -3.85
N ALA A 203 24.28 6.49 -3.49
CA ALA A 203 23.27 6.31 -2.44
C ALA A 203 22.22 5.25 -2.82
N PHE A 204 21.84 5.19 -4.11
CA PHE A 204 20.85 4.25 -4.63
C PHE A 204 21.38 2.83 -4.78
N LEU A 205 22.65 2.67 -5.22
CA LEU A 205 23.19 1.37 -5.63
C LEU A 205 23.19 0.34 -4.50
N LYS A 206 23.57 0.73 -3.28
CA LYS A 206 23.60 -0.19 -2.12
C LYS A 206 22.21 -0.76 -1.78
N PRO A 207 21.18 0.06 -1.55
CA PRO A 207 19.84 -0.48 -1.28
C PRO A 207 19.26 -1.21 -2.50
N ALA A 208 19.58 -0.80 -3.74
CA ALA A 208 19.13 -1.49 -4.94
C ALA A 208 19.68 -2.91 -5.03
N VAL A 209 20.98 -3.09 -4.81
CA VAL A 209 21.62 -4.42 -4.79
C VAL A 209 21.06 -5.27 -3.64
N ALA A 210 20.83 -4.68 -2.48
CA ALA A 210 20.22 -5.39 -1.34
C ALA A 210 18.80 -5.89 -1.67
N VAL A 211 17.98 -5.05 -2.28
CA VAL A 211 16.60 -5.41 -2.69
C VAL A 211 16.62 -6.51 -3.75
N LEU A 212 17.49 -6.42 -4.76
CA LEU A 212 17.62 -7.46 -5.78
C LEU A 212 18.16 -8.77 -5.21
N GLY A 213 19.17 -8.71 -4.34
CA GLY A 213 19.72 -9.88 -3.68
C GLY A 213 18.68 -10.59 -2.81
N LEU A 214 17.94 -9.82 -2.02
CA LEU A 214 16.82 -10.34 -1.22
C LEU A 214 15.70 -10.91 -2.10
N GLY A 215 15.40 -10.25 -3.21
CA GLY A 215 14.42 -10.71 -4.20
C GLY A 215 14.83 -12.02 -4.85
N ALA A 216 16.10 -12.16 -5.26
CA ALA A 216 16.63 -13.38 -5.86
C ALA A 216 16.65 -14.55 -4.85
N PHE A 217 17.10 -14.28 -3.62
CA PHE A 217 17.06 -15.26 -2.53
C PHE A 217 15.62 -15.67 -2.21
N GLY A 218 14.72 -14.70 -2.07
CA GLY A 218 13.29 -14.92 -1.83
C GLY A 218 12.62 -15.70 -2.96
N ALA A 219 12.99 -15.45 -4.22
CA ALA A 219 12.50 -16.20 -5.38
C ALA A 219 12.95 -17.67 -5.33
N GLY A 220 14.21 -17.93 -4.98
CA GLY A 220 14.70 -19.29 -4.77
C GLY A 220 13.98 -20.02 -3.65
N ALA A 221 13.77 -19.37 -2.52
CA ALA A 221 12.98 -19.91 -1.41
C ALA A 221 11.52 -20.15 -1.82
N ALA A 222 10.90 -19.21 -2.53
CA ALA A 222 9.52 -19.34 -3.01
C ALA A 222 9.36 -20.50 -3.99
N TYR A 223 10.33 -20.72 -4.85
CA TYR A 223 10.31 -21.88 -5.76
C TYR A 223 10.13 -23.20 -5.02
N LEU A 224 10.83 -23.35 -3.88
CA LEU A 224 10.83 -24.60 -3.11
C LEU A 224 9.66 -24.73 -2.15
N VAL A 225 9.29 -23.62 -1.48
CA VAL A 225 8.44 -23.68 -0.28
C VAL A 225 7.07 -23.05 -0.52
N ALA A 226 6.95 -22.05 -1.40
CA ALA A 226 5.73 -21.29 -1.53
C ALA A 226 4.50 -22.11 -1.96
N PRO A 227 4.58 -23.08 -2.89
CA PRO A 227 3.40 -23.89 -3.25
C PRO A 227 2.84 -24.68 -2.08
N MET A 228 3.72 -25.20 -1.21
CA MET A 228 3.31 -25.94 -0.01
C MET A 228 2.68 -25.01 1.02
N LEU A 229 3.34 -23.87 1.32
CA LEU A 229 2.83 -22.89 2.28
C LEU A 229 1.51 -22.28 1.83
N PHE A 230 1.40 -21.99 0.52
CA PHE A 230 0.19 -21.41 -0.04
C PHE A 230 -1.02 -22.33 0.19
N ARG A 231 -0.89 -23.61 -0.15
CA ARG A 231 -1.95 -24.61 0.05
C ARG A 231 -2.28 -24.87 1.53
N LEU A 232 -1.30 -24.70 2.41
CA LEU A 232 -1.51 -24.85 3.86
C LEU A 232 -2.32 -23.69 4.44
N ILE A 233 -2.04 -22.45 4.00
CA ILE A 233 -2.68 -21.23 4.51
C ILE A 233 -4.03 -20.99 3.80
N TYR A 234 -4.09 -21.28 2.51
CA TYR A 234 -5.27 -21.12 1.67
C TYR A 234 -5.64 -22.47 1.01
N PRO A 235 -6.21 -23.39 1.77
CA PRO A 235 -6.62 -24.68 1.20
C PRO A 235 -7.68 -24.45 0.12
N PRO A 236 -7.47 -24.94 -1.12
CA PRO A 236 -8.43 -24.77 -2.19
C PRO A 236 -9.70 -25.57 -1.91
N GLU A 237 -10.85 -25.02 -2.29
CA GLU A 237 -12.08 -25.80 -2.37
C GLU A 237 -12.00 -26.80 -3.52
N ALA A 238 -12.89 -27.82 -3.53
CA ALA A 238 -12.84 -28.90 -4.50
C ALA A 238 -12.88 -28.42 -5.97
N ASN A 239 -13.62 -27.34 -6.25
CA ASN A 239 -13.73 -26.71 -7.56
C ASN A 239 -12.53 -25.78 -7.94
N GLN A 240 -11.63 -25.53 -7.00
CA GLN A 240 -10.48 -24.63 -7.20
C GLN A 240 -9.15 -25.39 -7.40
N ASN A 241 -9.14 -26.73 -7.19
CA ASN A 241 -7.92 -27.52 -7.21
C ASN A 241 -7.14 -27.38 -8.53
N ASP A 242 -7.83 -27.43 -9.68
CA ASP A 242 -7.18 -27.33 -10.98
C ASP A 242 -6.57 -25.95 -11.21
N ALA A 243 -7.30 -24.89 -10.88
CA ALA A 243 -6.82 -23.50 -10.96
C ALA A 243 -5.59 -23.26 -10.05
N TYR A 244 -5.59 -23.83 -8.86
CA TYR A 244 -4.44 -23.75 -7.94
C TYR A 244 -3.25 -24.56 -8.45
N ALA A 245 -3.46 -25.72 -9.06
CA ALA A 245 -2.39 -26.52 -9.64
C ALA A 245 -1.72 -25.79 -10.81
N GLU A 246 -2.48 -25.03 -11.58
CA GLU A 246 -1.98 -24.27 -12.72
C GLU A 246 -1.15 -23.05 -12.28
N VAL A 247 -1.63 -22.27 -11.31
CA VAL A 247 -1.04 -20.99 -10.91
C VAL A 247 -0.02 -21.14 -9.77
N ILE A 248 -0.29 -21.98 -8.76
CA ILE A 248 0.52 -22.08 -7.57
C ILE A 248 1.66 -23.09 -7.78
N THR A 249 2.49 -22.83 -8.77
CA THR A 249 3.70 -23.60 -9.06
C THR A 249 4.95 -22.91 -8.53
N GLY A 250 6.01 -23.66 -8.25
CA GLY A 250 7.28 -23.08 -7.81
C GLY A 250 7.80 -22.01 -8.75
N THR A 251 7.71 -22.24 -10.05
CA THR A 251 8.18 -21.28 -11.08
C THR A 251 7.37 -19.99 -11.04
N VAL A 252 6.05 -20.07 -11.04
CA VAL A 252 5.18 -18.87 -10.99
C VAL A 252 5.42 -18.09 -9.71
N MET A 253 5.48 -18.76 -8.56
CA MET A 253 5.74 -18.11 -7.27
C MET A 253 7.11 -17.43 -7.22
N ALA A 254 8.15 -18.06 -7.76
CA ALA A 254 9.48 -17.47 -7.85
C ALA A 254 9.50 -16.22 -8.74
N VAL A 255 8.88 -16.28 -9.91
CA VAL A 255 8.76 -15.14 -10.84
C VAL A 255 8.00 -13.99 -10.18
N LEU A 256 6.90 -14.25 -9.49
CA LEU A 256 6.11 -13.23 -8.80
C LEU A 256 6.89 -12.56 -7.66
N VAL A 257 7.66 -13.33 -6.89
CA VAL A 257 8.53 -12.77 -5.83
C VAL A 257 9.63 -11.90 -6.45
N PHE A 258 10.29 -12.37 -7.51
CA PHE A 258 11.33 -11.57 -8.18
C PHE A 258 10.75 -10.30 -8.83
N ALA A 259 9.59 -10.41 -9.49
CA ALA A 259 8.87 -9.26 -10.04
C ALA A 259 8.51 -8.23 -8.95
N SER A 260 8.17 -8.71 -7.74
CA SER A 260 7.92 -7.83 -6.59
C SER A 260 9.17 -7.07 -6.15
N ALA A 261 10.36 -7.68 -6.24
CA ALA A 261 11.64 -6.99 -5.98
C ALA A 261 11.94 -5.93 -7.05
N VAL A 262 11.63 -6.20 -8.32
CA VAL A 262 11.76 -5.21 -9.40
C VAL A 262 10.81 -4.02 -9.17
N LEU A 263 9.56 -4.27 -8.79
CA LEU A 263 8.61 -3.21 -8.41
C LEU A 263 9.11 -2.39 -7.21
N ALA A 264 9.75 -3.05 -6.24
CA ALA A 264 10.37 -2.38 -5.11
C ALA A 264 11.52 -1.44 -5.55
N LEU A 265 12.30 -1.82 -6.57
CA LEU A 265 13.31 -0.93 -7.16
C LEU A 265 12.70 0.28 -7.85
N ILE A 266 11.59 0.11 -8.56
CA ILE A 266 10.85 1.24 -9.17
C ILE A 266 10.41 2.21 -8.07
N SER A 267 9.83 1.70 -6.98
CA SER A 267 9.41 2.53 -5.83
C SER A 267 10.61 3.23 -5.16
N LEU A 268 11.73 2.53 -5.00
CA LEU A 268 12.96 3.09 -4.43
C LEU A 268 13.56 4.18 -5.32
N SER A 269 13.57 3.99 -6.64
CA SER A 269 14.03 4.99 -7.61
C SER A 269 13.14 6.24 -7.58
N GLY A 270 11.83 6.04 -7.45
CA GLY A 270 10.87 7.11 -7.26
C GLY A 270 11.18 7.96 -6.02
N ASN A 271 11.44 7.32 -4.89
CA ASN A 271 11.83 8.00 -3.65
C ASN A 271 13.13 8.82 -3.82
N MET A 272 14.09 8.32 -4.58
CA MET A 272 15.32 9.06 -4.90
C MET A 272 15.02 10.28 -5.76
N VAL A 273 14.18 10.16 -6.79
CA VAL A 273 13.81 11.29 -7.67
C VAL A 273 13.05 12.36 -6.90
N LEU A 274 12.16 11.96 -5.99
CA LEU A 274 11.47 12.88 -5.08
C LEU A 274 12.45 13.61 -4.16
N ALA A 275 13.43 12.93 -3.59
CA ALA A 275 14.45 13.51 -2.72
C ALA A 275 15.33 14.54 -3.45
N ILE A 276 15.59 14.37 -4.75
CA ILE A 276 16.37 15.32 -5.57
C ILE A 276 15.50 16.53 -6.00
N GLY A 277 14.21 16.55 -5.67
CA GLY A 277 13.29 17.65 -6.03
C GLY A 277 12.85 17.65 -7.49
N ARG A 278 13.14 16.59 -8.26
CA ARG A 278 12.74 16.45 -9.66
C ARG A 278 11.36 15.81 -9.81
N HIS A 279 10.35 16.40 -9.18
CA HIS A 279 8.97 15.86 -9.19
C HIS A 279 8.41 15.60 -10.60
N ARG A 280 8.76 16.43 -11.60
CA ARG A 280 8.31 16.23 -12.99
C ARG A 280 8.89 14.96 -13.60
N ALA A 281 10.15 14.65 -13.35
CA ALA A 281 10.81 13.45 -13.87
C ALA A 281 10.31 12.14 -13.23
N TYR A 282 9.52 12.23 -12.16
CA TYR A 282 8.89 11.06 -11.53
C TYR A 282 7.59 10.65 -12.21
N VAL A 283 6.94 11.56 -12.93
CA VAL A 283 5.63 11.34 -13.59
C VAL A 283 5.81 10.89 -15.05
N THR A 284 6.94 11.25 -15.69
CA THR A 284 7.25 10.87 -17.07
C THR A 284 7.98 9.55 -17.15
#